data_c9ca36a0cb53fd1fdb7a6e1ed5e9754e
#
_entry.id   c9ca36a0cb53fd1fdb7a6e1ed5e9754e
#
_cell.length_a   1.000
_cell.length_b   1.000
_cell.length_c   1.000
_cell.angle_alpha   90.00
_cell.angle_beta   90.00
_cell.angle_gamma   90.00
#
_symmetry.space_group_name_H-M   'P 1'
#
loop_
_entity.id
_entity.type
_entity.pdbx_description
1 polymer ?
#
loop_
_entity_poly.entity_id
_entity_poly.type
_entity_poly.pdbx_seq_one_letter_code
_entity_poly.pdbx_strand_id
1 'polypeptide(L)'
;VDSFVSTVTDPATGHVIGPAERMEHLLEEIMLADRVGLYSFGIGEHHRSEYFDSAPAIILAAAAARTERIRLGSAVTVLSAADPVRVFQQFATLDIISKGRIDLVVGRGSFTEAFPLFGLDLADYDSLFTEKLDLLLRIRDADEVTWSGRHRPALVRQSVYPRPLQDPLPIWVGVGGTPESFARAGLLGLPLMVAIIGGEPRQFAPLVELYRRAGAQAGHPPDKLQVGLHVFGFVAGSTQEAADTIYPGWEEMFTKVSRERGFPRPTRQQFDATSGPNGAFFMGDPKTVADKIHRVSEQLGGVDRLSLQMTNPRLAHSDLLRGIELLGNEVAPLVATA
;
A
#
# COMPACT_ATOMS: atom_id res chain seq x y z
N VAL A 1 5.11 3.74 -6.11
CA VAL A 1 4.00 4.69 -5.83
C VAL A 1 2.77 3.91 -5.45
N ASP A 2 1.92 4.48 -4.58
CA ASP A 2 0.60 3.95 -4.29
C ASP A 2 -0.45 5.05 -4.49
N SER A 3 -1.68 4.66 -4.84
CA SER A 3 -2.81 5.56 -4.98
C SER A 3 -3.99 5.08 -4.13
N PHE A 4 -4.51 5.99 -3.32
CA PHE A 4 -5.88 5.93 -2.83
C PHE A 4 -6.71 6.75 -3.81
N VAL A 5 -7.54 6.10 -4.59
CA VAL A 5 -8.24 6.73 -5.72
C VAL A 5 -9.36 7.63 -5.21
N SER A 6 -8.96 8.71 -4.52
CA SER A 6 -9.89 9.65 -3.90
C SER A 6 -10.53 10.59 -4.91
N THR A 7 -11.69 11.13 -4.52
CA THR A 7 -12.26 12.31 -5.17
C THR A 7 -11.25 13.46 -5.08
N VAL A 8 -11.04 14.17 -6.18
CA VAL A 8 -10.13 15.32 -6.25
C VAL A 8 -10.91 16.55 -6.68
N THR A 9 -10.63 17.69 -6.04
CA THR A 9 -11.07 19.01 -6.52
C THR A 9 -9.85 19.74 -7.04
N ASP A 10 -9.85 20.07 -8.31
CA ASP A 10 -8.79 20.86 -8.93
C ASP A 10 -8.63 22.21 -8.21
N PRO A 11 -7.45 22.51 -7.67
CA PRO A 11 -7.27 23.70 -6.84
C PRO A 11 -7.33 25.02 -7.63
N ALA A 12 -7.06 24.99 -8.93
CA ALA A 12 -7.04 26.19 -9.77
C ALA A 12 -8.44 26.55 -10.28
N THR A 13 -9.27 25.54 -10.59
CA THR A 13 -10.58 25.77 -11.21
C THR A 13 -11.75 25.52 -10.26
N GLY A 14 -11.53 24.79 -9.15
CA GLY A 14 -12.59 24.32 -8.25
C GLY A 14 -13.43 23.19 -8.85
N HIS A 15 -13.07 22.66 -10.02
CA HIS A 15 -13.75 21.53 -10.65
C HIS A 15 -13.56 20.26 -9.82
N VAL A 16 -14.66 19.56 -9.53
CA VAL A 16 -14.63 18.25 -8.87
C VAL A 16 -14.48 17.18 -9.93
N ILE A 17 -13.34 16.48 -9.90
CA ILE A 17 -13.02 15.43 -10.87
C ILE A 17 -14.00 14.27 -10.70
N GLY A 18 -14.72 13.95 -11.76
CA GLY A 18 -15.68 12.84 -11.76
C GLY A 18 -15.00 11.46 -11.78
N PRO A 19 -15.75 10.38 -11.46
CA PRO A 19 -15.15 9.04 -11.33
C PRO A 19 -14.52 8.53 -12.64
N ALA A 20 -15.11 8.80 -13.78
CA ALA A 20 -14.55 8.40 -15.09
C ALA A 20 -13.23 9.12 -15.38
N GLU A 21 -13.22 10.44 -15.24
CA GLU A 21 -12.03 11.27 -15.40
C GLU A 21 -10.93 10.88 -14.41
N ARG A 22 -11.28 10.61 -13.14
CA ARG A 22 -10.31 10.16 -12.13
C ARG A 22 -9.68 8.81 -12.48
N MET A 23 -10.45 7.89 -13.09
CA MET A 23 -9.91 6.61 -13.57
C MET A 23 -8.97 6.80 -14.77
N GLU A 24 -9.26 7.71 -15.69
CA GLU A 24 -8.37 8.05 -16.81
C GLU A 24 -7.07 8.63 -16.28
N HIS A 25 -7.13 9.58 -15.36
CA HIS A 25 -5.96 10.14 -14.67
C HIS A 25 -5.12 9.07 -13.98
N LEU A 26 -5.75 8.15 -13.23
CA LEU A 26 -5.05 7.07 -12.55
C LEU A 26 -4.29 6.16 -13.53
N LEU A 27 -4.90 5.80 -14.64
CA LEU A 27 -4.23 4.97 -15.65
C LEU A 27 -3.07 5.72 -16.31
N GLU A 28 -3.18 7.04 -16.51
CA GLU A 28 -2.07 7.87 -16.97
C GLU A 28 -0.92 7.93 -15.96
N GLU A 29 -1.23 8.09 -14.67
CA GLU A 29 -0.27 8.05 -13.56
C GLU A 29 0.53 6.72 -13.56
N ILE A 30 -0.17 5.59 -13.70
CA ILE A 30 0.45 4.26 -13.73
C ILE A 30 1.32 4.08 -14.98
N MET A 31 0.84 4.49 -16.15
CA MET A 31 1.61 4.43 -17.40
C MET A 31 2.85 5.33 -17.35
N LEU A 32 2.75 6.50 -16.73
CA LEU A 32 3.89 7.39 -16.53
C LEU A 32 4.91 6.74 -15.59
N ALA A 33 4.46 6.18 -14.46
CA ALA A 33 5.32 5.46 -13.51
C ALA A 33 6.08 4.30 -14.18
N ASP A 34 5.45 3.56 -15.10
CA ASP A 34 6.10 2.55 -15.92
C ASP A 34 7.16 3.15 -16.87
N ARG A 35 6.84 4.26 -17.56
CA ARG A 35 7.75 4.94 -18.50
C ARG A 35 9.00 5.48 -17.80
N VAL A 36 8.87 6.05 -16.62
CA VAL A 36 10.02 6.60 -15.86
C VAL A 36 10.77 5.54 -15.04
N GLY A 37 10.39 4.26 -15.17
CA GLY A 37 11.13 3.13 -14.61
C GLY A 37 10.92 2.91 -13.12
N LEU A 38 9.82 3.37 -12.53
CA LEU A 38 9.49 3.07 -11.14
C LEU A 38 9.21 1.57 -10.96
N TYR A 39 9.61 1.03 -9.81
CA TYR A 39 9.56 -0.40 -9.54
C TYR A 39 8.12 -0.94 -9.45
N SER A 40 7.22 -0.21 -8.77
CA SER A 40 5.85 -0.69 -8.54
C SER A 40 4.83 0.42 -8.38
N PHE A 41 3.56 0.06 -8.67
CA PHE A 41 2.39 0.89 -8.40
C PHE A 41 1.33 0.08 -7.64
N GLY A 42 0.88 0.60 -6.51
CA GLY A 42 -0.13 -0.02 -5.65
C GLY A 42 -1.47 0.71 -5.68
N ILE A 43 -2.56 -0.05 -5.59
CA ILE A 43 -3.93 0.49 -5.48
C ILE A 43 -4.53 0.09 -4.14
N GLY A 44 -5.04 1.07 -3.39
CA GLY A 44 -5.79 0.87 -2.17
C GLY A 44 -7.12 0.14 -2.37
N GLU A 45 -7.77 -0.24 -1.27
CA GLU A 45 -9.14 -0.75 -1.25
C GLU A 45 -9.94 -0.03 -0.19
N HIS A 46 -10.93 0.76 -0.62
CA HIS A 46 -11.78 1.54 0.26
C HIS A 46 -13.25 1.44 -0.15
N HIS A 47 -14.13 1.32 0.85
CA HIS A 47 -15.59 1.20 0.67
C HIS A 47 -16.31 2.44 1.22
N ARG A 48 -15.82 3.64 0.82
CA ARG A 48 -16.30 4.95 1.27
C ARG A 48 -16.64 5.82 0.07
N SER A 49 -17.56 6.76 0.25
CA SER A 49 -18.06 7.62 -0.83
C SER A 49 -17.01 8.52 -1.49
N GLU A 50 -15.91 8.81 -0.80
CA GLU A 50 -14.81 9.62 -1.30
C GLU A 50 -13.76 8.87 -2.10
N TYR A 51 -13.88 7.54 -2.26
CA TYR A 51 -12.91 6.70 -2.99
C TYR A 51 -13.56 5.93 -4.12
N PHE A 52 -12.80 5.67 -5.18
CA PHE A 52 -13.22 4.92 -6.37
C PHE A 52 -12.48 3.58 -6.54
N ASP A 53 -11.81 3.10 -5.49
CA ASP A 53 -10.92 1.93 -5.50
C ASP A 53 -11.48 0.71 -4.73
N SER A 54 -12.80 0.59 -4.62
CA SER A 54 -13.43 -0.55 -3.92
C SER A 54 -13.20 -1.93 -4.60
N ALA A 55 -12.69 -1.94 -5.84
CA ALA A 55 -12.41 -3.16 -6.59
C ALA A 55 -11.01 -3.09 -7.25
N PRO A 56 -9.91 -3.06 -6.46
CA PRO A 56 -8.57 -2.80 -6.97
C PRO A 56 -8.13 -3.78 -8.06
N ALA A 57 -8.51 -5.06 -7.99
CA ALA A 57 -8.16 -6.05 -9.00
C ALA A 57 -8.64 -5.68 -10.42
N ILE A 58 -9.78 -5.01 -10.56
CA ILE A 58 -10.30 -4.56 -11.86
C ILE A 58 -9.43 -3.42 -12.42
N ILE A 59 -9.05 -2.46 -11.56
CA ILE A 59 -8.19 -1.35 -11.93
C ILE A 59 -6.80 -1.86 -12.33
N LEU A 60 -6.25 -2.79 -11.55
CA LEU A 60 -4.96 -3.42 -11.83
C LEU A 60 -4.97 -4.20 -13.15
N ALA A 61 -6.08 -4.84 -13.54
CA ALA A 61 -6.20 -5.52 -14.82
C ALA A 61 -6.14 -4.53 -16.00
N ALA A 62 -6.80 -3.38 -15.88
CA ALA A 62 -6.74 -2.32 -16.88
C ALA A 62 -5.31 -1.72 -16.98
N ALA A 63 -4.61 -1.55 -15.86
CA ALA A 63 -3.24 -1.08 -15.81
C ALA A 63 -2.26 -2.13 -16.40
N ALA A 64 -2.43 -3.41 -16.08
CA ALA A 64 -1.59 -4.50 -16.59
C ALA A 64 -1.60 -4.60 -18.11
N ALA A 65 -2.74 -4.32 -18.74
CA ALA A 65 -2.89 -4.31 -20.19
C ALA A 65 -2.26 -3.08 -20.89
N ARG A 66 -1.86 -2.05 -20.11
CA ARG A 66 -1.31 -0.77 -20.62
C ARG A 66 0.14 -0.51 -20.22
N THR A 67 0.74 -1.43 -19.45
CA THR A 67 2.11 -1.32 -18.91
C THR A 67 2.93 -2.56 -19.24
N GLU A 68 4.24 -2.42 -19.26
CA GLU A 68 5.14 -3.49 -19.69
C GLU A 68 6.11 -3.96 -18.60
N ARG A 69 6.56 -3.09 -17.69
CA ARG A 69 7.66 -3.35 -16.75
C ARG A 69 7.25 -3.23 -15.28
N ILE A 70 6.46 -2.20 -14.96
CA ILE A 70 6.11 -1.88 -13.58
C ILE A 70 5.36 -3.05 -12.92
N ARG A 71 5.73 -3.36 -11.70
CA ARG A 71 4.96 -4.30 -10.87
C ARG A 71 3.70 -3.63 -10.37
N LEU A 72 2.62 -4.36 -10.33
CA LEU A 72 1.30 -3.87 -9.95
C LEU A 72 0.81 -4.63 -8.72
N GLY A 73 0.24 -3.93 -7.76
CA GLY A 73 -0.20 -4.60 -6.53
C GLY A 73 -1.33 -3.89 -5.81
N SER A 74 -1.90 -4.57 -4.83
CA SER A 74 -2.81 -3.92 -3.87
C SER A 74 -2.03 -3.20 -2.76
N ALA A 75 -2.66 -2.17 -2.17
CA ALA A 75 -2.04 -1.37 -1.11
C ALA A 75 -3.07 -0.85 -0.06
N VAL A 76 -3.87 -1.77 0.55
CA VAL A 76 -3.80 -3.22 0.57
C VAL A 76 -5.11 -3.84 0.05
N THR A 77 -5.15 -5.16 -0.23
CA THR A 77 -6.40 -5.91 -0.28
C THR A 77 -6.90 -6.13 1.15
N VAL A 78 -8.14 -5.73 1.44
CA VAL A 78 -8.76 -5.89 2.76
C VAL A 78 -9.21 -7.34 2.96
N LEU A 79 -8.24 -8.22 3.25
CA LEU A 79 -8.47 -9.67 3.33
C LEU A 79 -9.48 -10.05 4.41
N SER A 80 -9.59 -9.26 5.49
CA SER A 80 -10.62 -9.47 6.52
C SER A 80 -12.03 -9.48 5.93
N ALA A 81 -12.30 -8.67 4.90
CA ALA A 81 -13.60 -8.57 4.27
C ALA A 81 -13.77 -9.41 3.00
N ALA A 82 -12.66 -9.86 2.38
CA ALA A 82 -12.69 -10.61 1.13
C ALA A 82 -12.72 -12.14 1.33
N ASP A 83 -13.19 -12.89 0.33
CA ASP A 83 -13.03 -14.36 0.28
C ASP A 83 -11.65 -14.74 -0.26
N PRO A 84 -10.84 -15.51 0.49
CA PRO A 84 -9.47 -15.85 0.09
C PRO A 84 -9.37 -16.60 -1.24
N VAL A 85 -10.36 -17.45 -1.57
CA VAL A 85 -10.41 -18.15 -2.86
C VAL A 85 -10.58 -17.15 -3.99
N ARG A 86 -11.49 -16.19 -3.83
CA ARG A 86 -11.71 -15.15 -4.84
C ARG A 86 -10.50 -14.22 -4.99
N VAL A 87 -9.87 -13.83 -3.89
CA VAL A 87 -8.64 -13.02 -3.90
C VAL A 87 -7.55 -13.76 -4.67
N PHE A 88 -7.30 -15.04 -4.36
CA PHE A 88 -6.31 -15.83 -5.08
C PHE A 88 -6.61 -15.90 -6.58
N GLN A 89 -7.86 -16.20 -6.95
CA GLN A 89 -8.28 -16.28 -8.36
C GLN A 89 -8.04 -14.96 -9.12
N GLN A 90 -8.40 -13.84 -8.50
CA GLN A 90 -8.21 -12.52 -9.10
C GLN A 90 -6.73 -12.21 -9.32
N PHE A 91 -5.89 -12.41 -8.31
CA PHE A 91 -4.47 -12.08 -8.39
C PHE A 91 -3.67 -13.08 -9.22
N ALA A 92 -4.05 -14.37 -9.24
CA ALA A 92 -3.48 -15.34 -10.17
C ALA A 92 -3.83 -15.00 -11.64
N THR A 93 -5.06 -14.58 -11.91
CA THR A 93 -5.47 -14.11 -13.25
C THR A 93 -4.71 -12.84 -13.65
N LEU A 94 -4.58 -11.87 -12.72
CA LEU A 94 -3.78 -10.67 -12.93
C LEU A 94 -2.31 -10.98 -13.22
N ASP A 95 -1.76 -11.96 -12.52
CA ASP A 95 -0.38 -12.38 -12.71
C ASP A 95 -0.15 -12.94 -14.12
N ILE A 96 -1.09 -13.71 -14.64
CA ILE A 96 -1.08 -14.19 -16.02
C ILE A 96 -1.18 -13.03 -17.01
N ILE A 97 -2.14 -12.11 -16.82
CA ILE A 97 -2.33 -10.93 -17.70
C ILE A 97 -1.07 -10.06 -17.73
N SER A 98 -0.49 -9.81 -16.56
CA SER A 98 0.68 -8.95 -16.40
C SER A 98 2.01 -9.64 -16.75
N LYS A 99 2.01 -10.95 -17.05
CA LYS A 99 3.21 -11.77 -17.31
C LYS A 99 4.15 -11.81 -16.11
N GLY A 100 3.62 -12.06 -14.90
CA GLY A 100 4.39 -12.26 -13.68
C GLY A 100 4.78 -10.96 -12.96
N ARG A 101 4.03 -9.86 -13.12
CA ARG A 101 4.33 -8.56 -12.51
C ARG A 101 3.42 -8.20 -11.32
N ILE A 102 2.76 -9.17 -10.70
CA ILE A 102 1.83 -8.89 -9.60
C ILE A 102 2.48 -9.11 -8.24
N ASP A 103 2.16 -8.20 -7.32
CA ASP A 103 2.38 -8.35 -5.87
C ASP A 103 1.04 -8.23 -5.15
N LEU A 104 0.72 -9.17 -4.27
CA LEU A 104 -0.46 -9.10 -3.43
C LEU A 104 -0.09 -8.63 -2.03
N VAL A 105 -0.44 -7.40 -1.67
CA VAL A 105 -0.31 -6.92 -0.29
C VAL A 105 -1.67 -7.08 0.40
N VAL A 106 -1.73 -7.88 1.45
CA VAL A 106 -2.95 -8.13 2.21
C VAL A 106 -2.89 -7.46 3.57
N GLY A 107 -4.02 -6.90 4.00
CA GLY A 107 -4.13 -6.24 5.28
C GLY A 107 -5.51 -6.40 5.90
N ARG A 108 -5.65 -5.90 7.14
CA ARG A 108 -6.94 -5.89 7.85
C ARG A 108 -7.86 -4.74 7.41
N GLY A 109 -7.30 -3.74 6.72
CA GLY A 109 -7.97 -2.47 6.44
C GLY A 109 -7.92 -1.50 7.64
N SER A 110 -7.87 -0.22 7.35
CA SER A 110 -7.86 0.86 8.36
C SER A 110 -9.24 1.49 8.56
N PHE A 111 -10.16 1.26 7.65
CA PHE A 111 -11.56 1.68 7.70
C PHE A 111 -12.47 0.49 7.96
N THR A 112 -13.58 0.73 8.65
CA THR A 112 -14.48 -0.33 9.13
C THR A 112 -15.69 -0.57 8.23
N GLU A 113 -15.89 0.24 7.19
CA GLU A 113 -17.08 0.23 6.32
C GLU A 113 -17.26 -1.08 5.56
N ALA A 114 -16.16 -1.80 5.26
CA ALA A 114 -16.22 -3.11 4.63
C ALA A 114 -16.99 -4.15 5.49
N PHE A 115 -16.91 -4.06 6.82
CA PHE A 115 -17.49 -5.06 7.70
C PHE A 115 -19.02 -5.13 7.60
N PRO A 116 -19.78 -4.06 7.88
CA PRO A 116 -21.23 -4.10 7.71
C PRO A 116 -21.65 -4.29 6.24
N LEU A 117 -20.88 -3.79 5.27
CA LEU A 117 -21.19 -3.92 3.86
C LEU A 117 -21.18 -5.38 3.40
N PHE A 118 -20.27 -6.20 3.92
CA PHE A 118 -20.15 -7.63 3.61
C PHE A 118 -20.75 -8.54 4.69
N GLY A 119 -21.52 -7.99 5.62
CA GLY A 119 -22.21 -8.77 6.66
C GLY A 119 -21.28 -9.39 7.70
N LEU A 120 -20.14 -8.74 7.99
CA LEU A 120 -19.14 -9.20 8.95
C LEU A 120 -19.24 -8.41 10.25
N ASP A 121 -18.92 -9.07 11.36
CA ASP A 121 -18.85 -8.44 12.68
C ASP A 121 -17.43 -7.89 12.92
N LEU A 122 -17.36 -6.62 13.34
CA LEU A 122 -16.09 -5.97 13.69
C LEU A 122 -15.42 -6.62 14.91
N ALA A 123 -16.19 -7.30 15.79
CA ALA A 123 -15.63 -8.09 16.88
C ALA A 123 -14.74 -9.25 16.40
N ASP A 124 -14.97 -9.74 15.18
CA ASP A 124 -14.18 -10.79 14.54
C ASP A 124 -12.98 -10.26 13.71
N TYR A 125 -12.64 -8.97 13.81
CA TYR A 125 -11.61 -8.28 13.01
C TYR A 125 -10.28 -9.04 12.89
N ASP A 126 -9.73 -9.50 14.01
CA ASP A 126 -8.44 -10.22 14.04
C ASP A 126 -8.57 -11.69 13.62
N SER A 127 -9.65 -12.35 14.03
CA SER A 127 -9.89 -13.76 13.71
C SER A 127 -10.20 -13.95 12.22
N LEU A 128 -10.95 -13.04 11.60
CA LEU A 128 -11.22 -13.01 10.16
C LEU A 128 -9.92 -12.93 9.36
N PHE A 129 -9.05 -11.97 9.69
CA PHE A 129 -7.78 -11.83 8.98
C PHE A 129 -6.90 -13.06 9.12
N THR A 130 -6.75 -13.57 10.35
CA THR A 130 -5.87 -14.70 10.64
C THR A 130 -6.30 -15.96 9.90
N GLU A 131 -7.59 -16.27 9.96
CA GLU A 131 -8.17 -17.44 9.29
C GLU A 131 -8.08 -17.34 7.77
N LYS A 132 -8.43 -16.16 7.22
CA LYS A 132 -8.41 -15.95 5.77
C LYS A 132 -6.99 -15.92 5.20
N LEU A 133 -6.01 -15.42 5.97
CA LEU A 133 -4.62 -15.47 5.58
C LEU A 133 -4.11 -16.92 5.56
N ASP A 134 -4.42 -17.75 6.57
CA ASP A 134 -4.06 -19.17 6.58
C ASP A 134 -4.60 -19.88 5.34
N LEU A 135 -5.87 -19.68 5.00
CA LEU A 135 -6.45 -20.28 3.80
C LEU A 135 -5.78 -19.78 2.52
N LEU A 136 -5.54 -18.47 2.40
CA LEU A 136 -4.89 -17.89 1.22
C LEU A 136 -3.51 -18.49 0.98
N LEU A 137 -2.72 -18.65 2.05
CA LEU A 137 -1.38 -19.25 1.96
C LEU A 137 -1.45 -20.73 1.58
N ARG A 138 -2.40 -21.50 2.12
CA ARG A 138 -2.59 -22.91 1.73
C ARG A 138 -3.00 -23.05 0.26
N ILE A 139 -3.86 -22.16 -0.25
CA ILE A 139 -4.22 -22.14 -1.68
C ILE A 139 -3.00 -21.81 -2.54
N ARG A 140 -2.16 -20.85 -2.09
CA ARG A 140 -0.94 -20.48 -2.80
C ARG A 140 0.03 -21.66 -2.92
N ASP A 141 0.22 -22.40 -1.82
CA ASP A 141 1.31 -23.37 -1.66
C ASP A 141 0.92 -24.80 -2.10
N ALA A 142 -0.36 -25.07 -2.39
CA ALA A 142 -0.84 -26.41 -2.76
C ALA A 142 -1.84 -26.39 -3.92
N ASP A 143 -1.78 -27.41 -4.78
CA ASP A 143 -2.72 -27.59 -5.89
C ASP A 143 -4.10 -28.06 -5.43
N GLU A 144 -4.18 -28.84 -4.36
CA GLU A 144 -5.40 -29.33 -3.74
C GLU A 144 -5.43 -28.96 -2.26
N VAL A 145 -6.51 -28.36 -1.78
CA VAL A 145 -6.67 -27.88 -0.42
C VAL A 145 -7.82 -28.56 0.29
N THR A 146 -7.54 -29.09 1.47
CA THR A 146 -8.53 -29.44 2.48
C THR A 146 -8.34 -28.50 3.67
N TRP A 147 -9.38 -27.75 4.01
CA TRP A 147 -9.30 -26.72 5.03
C TRP A 147 -10.67 -26.49 5.70
N SER A 148 -10.67 -26.11 6.96
CA SER A 148 -11.86 -25.71 7.70
C SER A 148 -11.56 -24.55 8.64
N GLY A 149 -12.51 -23.64 8.79
CA GLY A 149 -12.43 -22.48 9.66
C GLY A 149 -13.80 -22.12 10.24
N ARG A 150 -13.84 -21.02 11.00
CA ARG A 150 -15.05 -20.51 11.65
C ARG A 150 -15.85 -19.58 10.71
N HIS A 151 -15.13 -18.78 9.91
CA HIS A 151 -15.71 -17.67 9.16
C HIS A 151 -16.01 -18.01 7.70
N ARG A 152 -15.68 -19.22 7.27
CA ARG A 152 -15.90 -19.70 5.90
C ARG A 152 -16.21 -21.20 5.88
N PRO A 153 -17.11 -21.65 4.97
CA PRO A 153 -17.34 -23.09 4.75
C PRO A 153 -16.05 -23.82 4.41
N ALA A 154 -15.95 -25.06 4.89
CA ALA A 154 -14.79 -25.94 4.65
C ALA A 154 -14.56 -26.20 3.14
N LEU A 155 -13.32 -26.39 2.79
CA LEU A 155 -12.89 -26.96 1.50
C LEU A 155 -12.47 -28.41 1.75
N VAL A 156 -12.93 -29.34 0.90
CA VAL A 156 -12.53 -30.75 0.95
C VAL A 156 -12.02 -31.15 -0.40
N ARG A 157 -10.69 -31.35 -0.50
CA ARG A 157 -10.00 -31.73 -1.72
C ARG A 157 -10.38 -30.83 -2.91
N GLN A 158 -10.26 -29.51 -2.74
CA GLN A 158 -10.60 -28.53 -3.76
C GLN A 158 -9.33 -27.92 -4.38
N SER A 159 -9.30 -27.88 -5.70
CA SER A 159 -8.28 -27.13 -6.44
C SER A 159 -8.78 -25.73 -6.79
N VAL A 160 -7.90 -24.73 -6.71
CA VAL A 160 -8.22 -23.34 -7.04
C VAL A 160 -7.45 -22.88 -8.27
N TYR A 161 -8.18 -22.47 -9.29
CA TYR A 161 -7.66 -22.05 -10.59
C TYR A 161 -8.08 -20.61 -10.96
N PRO A 162 -7.30 -19.91 -11.85
CA PRO A 162 -6.05 -20.40 -12.44
C PRO A 162 -4.90 -20.43 -11.43
N ARG A 163 -3.78 -21.11 -11.79
CA ARG A 163 -2.52 -20.95 -11.06
C ARG A 163 -1.76 -19.72 -11.62
N PRO A 164 -1.04 -18.97 -10.81
CA PRO A 164 -0.25 -17.84 -11.28
C PRO A 164 0.96 -18.29 -12.11
N LEU A 165 1.61 -17.38 -12.82
CA LEU A 165 2.90 -17.61 -13.47
C LEU A 165 4.05 -17.59 -12.46
N GLN A 166 3.97 -16.73 -11.45
CA GLN A 166 4.93 -16.68 -10.36
C GLN A 166 4.68 -17.84 -9.38
N ASP A 167 5.73 -18.57 -9.02
CA ASP A 167 5.66 -19.69 -8.07
C ASP A 167 6.71 -19.50 -6.96
N PRO A 168 6.26 -19.18 -5.74
CA PRO A 168 4.88 -18.83 -5.34
C PRO A 168 4.47 -17.40 -5.73
N LEU A 169 3.16 -17.15 -5.82
CA LEU A 169 2.63 -15.78 -5.95
C LEU A 169 3.11 -14.93 -4.75
N PRO A 170 3.77 -13.78 -4.99
CA PRO A 170 4.25 -12.92 -3.91
C PRO A 170 3.09 -12.36 -3.07
N ILE A 171 3.11 -12.65 -1.77
CA ILE A 171 2.14 -12.14 -0.80
C ILE A 171 2.89 -11.40 0.30
N TRP A 172 2.59 -10.11 0.46
CA TRP A 172 3.09 -9.23 1.49
C TRP A 172 2.02 -9.01 2.57
N VAL A 173 2.44 -8.81 3.81
CA VAL A 173 1.52 -8.49 4.91
C VAL A 173 1.64 -7.01 5.25
N GLY A 174 0.54 -6.28 5.08
CA GLY A 174 0.41 -4.88 5.50
C GLY A 174 0.18 -4.78 7.01
N VAL A 175 1.01 -3.98 7.68
CA VAL A 175 0.94 -3.77 9.13
C VAL A 175 1.00 -2.28 9.48
N GLY A 176 0.34 -1.88 10.58
CA GLY A 176 0.46 -0.55 11.17
C GLY A 176 1.48 -0.54 12.32
N GLY A 177 1.02 -0.60 13.58
CA GLY A 177 1.91 -0.52 14.75
C GLY A 177 1.67 -1.62 15.79
N THR A 178 0.95 -2.70 15.44
CA THR A 178 0.59 -3.78 16.37
C THR A 178 1.69 -4.85 16.40
N PRO A 179 2.42 -5.05 17.53
CA PRO A 179 3.54 -6.00 17.60
C PRO A 179 3.23 -7.41 17.15
N GLU A 180 2.03 -7.91 17.47
CA GLU A 180 1.56 -9.25 17.10
C GLU A 180 1.48 -9.44 15.57
N SER A 181 1.19 -8.37 14.83
CA SER A 181 1.16 -8.41 13.37
C SER A 181 2.56 -8.54 12.76
N PHE A 182 3.56 -7.88 13.35
CA PHE A 182 4.95 -8.01 12.97
C PHE A 182 5.49 -9.42 13.28
N ALA A 183 5.25 -9.92 14.51
CA ALA A 183 5.65 -11.26 14.89
C ALA A 183 5.01 -12.33 13.98
N ARG A 184 3.71 -12.19 13.66
CA ARG A 184 2.98 -13.11 12.78
C ARG A 184 3.61 -13.16 11.38
N ALA A 185 3.88 -12.00 10.77
CA ALA A 185 4.50 -11.96 9.44
C ALA A 185 5.87 -12.64 9.45
N GLY A 186 6.69 -12.40 10.50
CA GLY A 186 7.97 -13.06 10.67
C GLY A 186 7.85 -14.57 10.80
N LEU A 187 6.98 -15.05 11.71
CA LEU A 187 6.76 -16.50 11.91
C LEU A 187 6.31 -17.21 10.64
N LEU A 188 5.55 -16.53 9.78
CA LEU A 188 5.08 -17.05 8.49
C LEU A 188 6.12 -16.91 7.37
N GLY A 189 7.24 -16.22 7.60
CA GLY A 189 8.26 -15.95 6.57
C GLY A 189 7.73 -15.11 5.41
N LEU A 190 6.77 -14.22 5.67
CA LEU A 190 6.17 -13.35 4.66
C LEU A 190 6.82 -11.96 4.69
N PRO A 191 7.07 -11.37 3.53
CA PRO A 191 7.54 -9.98 3.45
C PRO A 191 6.53 -9.02 4.07
N LEU A 192 7.06 -7.97 4.70
CA LEU A 192 6.32 -7.01 5.52
C LEU A 192 6.16 -5.67 4.79
N MET A 193 4.95 -5.10 4.75
CA MET A 193 4.70 -3.73 4.31
C MET A 193 4.23 -2.90 5.51
N VAL A 194 5.10 -2.01 6.00
CA VAL A 194 4.83 -1.18 7.17
C VAL A 194 4.21 0.15 6.76
N ALA A 195 2.98 0.41 7.19
CA ALA A 195 2.31 1.69 6.99
C ALA A 195 2.73 2.68 8.08
N ILE A 196 3.54 3.67 7.72
CA ILE A 196 3.98 4.74 8.62
C ILE A 196 3.24 6.03 8.23
N ILE A 197 2.07 6.24 8.81
CA ILE A 197 1.16 7.35 8.47
C ILE A 197 1.41 8.58 9.35
N GLY A 198 2.11 8.42 10.47
CA GLY A 198 2.40 9.49 11.43
C GLY A 198 3.50 9.11 12.39
N GLY A 199 3.90 10.05 13.24
CA GLY A 199 5.02 9.87 14.16
C GLY A 199 6.38 9.94 13.47
N GLU A 200 7.36 9.26 14.03
CA GLU A 200 8.72 9.18 13.49
C GLU A 200 9.03 7.74 13.05
N PRO A 201 9.55 7.52 11.82
CA PRO A 201 9.87 6.18 11.32
C PRO A 201 10.75 5.35 12.25
N ARG A 202 11.72 5.96 12.95
CA ARG A 202 12.61 5.27 13.91
C ARG A 202 11.86 4.55 15.04
N GLN A 203 10.64 4.98 15.37
CA GLN A 203 9.81 4.32 16.41
C GLN A 203 9.38 2.92 16.00
N PHE A 204 9.43 2.59 14.71
CA PHE A 204 9.12 1.26 14.18
C PHE A 204 10.31 0.30 14.22
N ALA A 205 11.54 0.78 14.50
CA ALA A 205 12.73 -0.08 14.54
C ALA A 205 12.59 -1.29 15.47
N PRO A 206 12.07 -1.17 16.71
CA PRO A 206 11.86 -2.34 17.58
C PRO A 206 10.85 -3.35 17.02
N LEU A 207 9.85 -2.89 16.25
CA LEU A 207 8.86 -3.75 15.64
C LEU A 207 9.44 -4.50 14.41
N VAL A 208 10.24 -3.84 13.61
CA VAL A 208 10.98 -4.46 12.50
C VAL A 208 11.99 -5.48 13.02
N GLU A 209 12.67 -5.18 14.14
CA GLU A 209 13.55 -6.14 14.80
C GLU A 209 12.77 -7.36 15.34
N LEU A 210 11.59 -7.15 15.94
CA LEU A 210 10.71 -8.23 16.38
C LEU A 210 10.31 -9.14 15.18
N TYR A 211 9.96 -8.57 14.06
CA TYR A 211 9.65 -9.29 12.83
C TYR A 211 10.81 -10.19 12.38
N ARG A 212 12.02 -9.62 12.27
CA ARG A 212 13.22 -10.34 11.83
C ARG A 212 13.60 -11.46 12.84
N ARG A 213 13.52 -11.20 14.15
CA ARG A 213 13.76 -12.21 15.18
C ARG A 213 12.75 -13.35 15.11
N ALA A 214 11.46 -13.04 14.95
CA ALA A 214 10.41 -14.06 14.83
C ALA A 214 10.64 -14.95 13.59
N GLY A 215 11.02 -14.36 12.47
CA GLY A 215 11.34 -15.08 11.25
C GLY A 215 12.58 -15.99 11.41
N ALA A 216 13.64 -15.48 12.00
CA ALA A 216 14.85 -16.26 12.28
C ALA A 216 14.58 -17.43 13.24
N GLN A 217 13.75 -17.24 14.29
CA GLN A 217 13.33 -18.29 15.21
C GLN A 217 12.49 -19.37 14.50
N ALA A 218 11.71 -19.01 13.48
CA ALA A 218 10.95 -19.95 12.65
C ALA A 218 11.79 -20.63 11.56
N GLY A 219 13.08 -20.27 11.44
CA GLY A 219 14.02 -20.88 10.47
C GLY A 219 13.96 -20.27 9.09
N HIS A 220 13.34 -19.10 8.92
CA HIS A 220 13.31 -18.40 7.63
C HIS A 220 14.64 -17.70 7.35
N PRO A 221 15.19 -17.79 6.13
CA PRO A 221 16.41 -17.10 5.76
C PRO A 221 16.16 -15.58 5.64
N PRO A 222 17.18 -14.73 5.89
CA PRO A 222 17.05 -13.27 5.94
C PRO A 222 16.49 -12.64 4.66
N ASP A 223 16.79 -13.20 3.49
CA ASP A 223 16.35 -12.73 2.17
C ASP A 223 14.82 -12.88 1.94
N LYS A 224 14.16 -13.77 2.70
CA LYS A 224 12.69 -13.84 2.74
C LYS A 224 12.05 -12.79 3.63
N LEU A 225 12.80 -12.25 4.59
CA LEU A 225 12.31 -11.32 5.60
C LEU A 225 12.41 -9.86 5.12
N GLN A 226 11.88 -9.58 3.94
CA GLN A 226 11.91 -8.26 3.32
C GLN A 226 11.01 -7.27 4.06
N VAL A 227 11.46 -6.00 4.10
CA VAL A 227 10.74 -4.88 4.73
C VAL A 227 10.42 -3.82 3.70
N GLY A 228 9.15 -3.60 3.45
CA GLY A 228 8.63 -2.49 2.68
C GLY A 228 8.06 -1.40 3.59
N LEU A 229 8.09 -0.17 3.13
CA LEU A 229 7.41 0.96 3.76
C LEU A 229 6.32 1.52 2.85
N HIS A 230 5.17 1.82 3.42
CA HIS A 230 4.12 2.62 2.82
C HIS A 230 3.99 3.92 3.63
N VAL A 231 4.25 5.05 2.98
CA VAL A 231 4.29 6.37 3.61
C VAL A 231 3.63 7.42 2.72
N PHE A 232 3.15 8.52 3.29
CA PHE A 232 2.82 9.68 2.50
C PHE A 232 4.08 10.35 1.98
N GLY A 233 4.05 10.82 0.73
CA GLY A 233 5.19 11.50 0.14
C GLY A 233 4.81 12.34 -1.06
N PHE A 234 5.69 13.30 -1.41
CA PHE A 234 5.54 14.10 -2.61
C PHE A 234 6.89 14.71 -3.01
N VAL A 235 7.17 14.73 -4.30
CA VAL A 235 8.41 15.31 -4.84
C VAL A 235 8.05 16.52 -5.69
N ALA A 236 8.70 17.65 -5.42
CA ALA A 236 8.55 18.89 -6.18
C ALA A 236 9.91 19.54 -6.45
N GLY A 237 9.95 20.69 -7.10
CA GLY A 237 11.20 21.42 -7.39
C GLY A 237 11.91 21.97 -6.15
N SER A 238 11.19 22.12 -5.04
CA SER A 238 11.73 22.50 -3.73
C SER A 238 10.89 21.92 -2.59
N THR A 239 11.50 21.84 -1.40
CA THR A 239 10.81 21.39 -0.18
C THR A 239 9.62 22.31 0.19
N GLN A 240 9.77 23.62 -0.04
CA GLN A 240 8.67 24.56 0.21
C GLN A 240 7.51 24.36 -0.76
N GLU A 241 7.80 24.20 -2.05
CA GLU A 241 6.79 23.90 -3.09
C GLU A 241 6.02 22.61 -2.76
N ALA A 242 6.73 21.53 -2.38
CA ALA A 242 6.10 20.28 -1.98
C ALA A 242 5.14 20.46 -0.79
N ALA A 243 5.57 21.19 0.23
CA ALA A 243 4.75 21.47 1.41
C ALA A 243 3.50 22.29 1.09
N ASP A 244 3.64 23.34 0.26
CA ASP A 244 2.53 24.22 -0.10
C ASP A 244 1.52 23.53 -1.02
N THR A 245 1.99 22.66 -1.91
CA THR A 245 1.14 21.84 -2.79
C THR A 245 0.32 20.82 -2.01
N ILE A 246 0.93 20.14 -1.02
CA ILE A 246 0.27 19.03 -0.31
C ILE A 246 -0.57 19.49 0.88
N TYR A 247 -0.20 20.57 1.55
CA TYR A 247 -0.85 21.01 2.80
C TYR A 247 -2.38 21.17 2.70
N PRO A 248 -2.95 21.84 1.67
CA PRO A 248 -4.41 22.05 1.61
C PRO A 248 -5.22 20.75 1.58
N GLY A 249 -4.78 19.76 0.79
CA GLY A 249 -5.44 18.47 0.71
C GLY A 249 -5.21 17.60 1.96
N TRP A 250 -4.03 17.69 2.54
CA TRP A 250 -3.74 17.05 3.83
C TRP A 250 -4.64 17.60 4.95
N GLU A 251 -4.77 18.91 5.06
CA GLU A 251 -5.62 19.54 6.06
C GLU A 251 -7.09 19.12 5.91
N GLU A 252 -7.60 19.08 4.67
CA GLU A 252 -8.97 18.64 4.38
C GLU A 252 -9.20 17.19 4.80
N MET A 253 -8.32 16.27 4.35
CA MET A 253 -8.42 14.84 4.64
C MET A 253 -8.33 14.56 6.15
N PHE A 254 -7.32 15.09 6.81
CA PHE A 254 -7.13 14.85 8.24
C PHE A 254 -8.16 15.57 9.11
N THR A 255 -8.73 16.71 8.68
CA THR A 255 -9.86 17.34 9.37
C THR A 255 -11.08 16.44 9.35
N LYS A 256 -11.37 15.77 8.23
CA LYS A 256 -12.47 14.81 8.12
C LYS A 256 -12.25 13.62 9.06
N VAL A 257 -11.09 12.97 8.98
CA VAL A 257 -10.73 11.83 9.83
C VAL A 257 -10.74 12.21 11.32
N SER A 258 -10.23 13.38 11.68
CA SER A 258 -10.23 13.88 13.07
C SER A 258 -11.65 14.06 13.60
N ARG A 259 -12.55 14.61 12.78
CA ARG A 259 -13.97 14.76 13.16
C ARG A 259 -14.65 13.41 13.39
N GLU A 260 -14.41 12.44 12.52
CA GLU A 260 -14.98 11.08 12.61
C GLU A 260 -14.48 10.33 13.86
N ARG A 261 -13.23 10.55 14.25
CA ARG A 261 -12.58 9.86 15.37
C ARG A 261 -12.57 10.64 16.68
N GLY A 262 -13.16 11.84 16.70
CA GLY A 262 -13.16 12.70 17.90
C GLY A 262 -11.80 13.30 18.26
N PHE A 263 -10.89 13.43 17.28
CA PHE A 263 -9.58 14.06 17.49
C PHE A 263 -9.62 15.58 17.24
N PRO A 264 -8.68 16.34 17.81
CA PRO A 264 -8.52 17.75 17.47
C PRO A 264 -8.25 17.98 15.97
N ARG A 265 -8.67 19.14 15.45
CA ARG A 265 -8.37 19.53 14.07
C ARG A 265 -6.85 19.56 13.87
N PRO A 266 -6.33 19.07 12.74
CA PRO A 266 -4.92 19.13 12.41
C PRO A 266 -4.46 20.59 12.25
N THR A 267 -3.20 20.87 12.60
CA THR A 267 -2.60 22.19 12.50
C THR A 267 -1.43 22.21 11.51
N ARG A 268 -1.11 23.38 10.96
CA ARG A 268 0.07 23.56 10.11
C ARG A 268 1.35 23.10 10.82
N GLN A 269 1.50 23.39 12.11
CA GLN A 269 2.66 22.95 12.89
C GLN A 269 2.78 21.42 12.94
N GLN A 270 1.67 20.70 13.05
CA GLN A 270 1.68 19.22 13.00
C GLN A 270 2.09 18.72 11.62
N PHE A 271 1.59 19.35 10.54
CA PHE A 271 2.01 19.03 9.18
C PHE A 271 3.51 19.26 9.00
N ASP A 272 4.03 20.43 9.39
CA ASP A 272 5.45 20.78 9.28
C ASP A 272 6.34 19.81 10.08
N ALA A 273 5.91 19.39 11.27
CA ALA A 273 6.61 18.37 12.05
C ALA A 273 6.61 16.99 11.37
N THR A 274 5.47 16.60 10.78
CA THR A 274 5.34 15.29 10.11
C THR A 274 6.07 15.24 8.78
N SER A 275 6.11 16.35 8.03
CA SER A 275 6.86 16.47 6.77
C SER A 275 8.34 16.79 6.97
N GLY A 276 8.74 17.21 8.17
CA GLY A 276 10.11 17.52 8.53
C GLY A 276 11.06 16.33 8.46
N PRO A 277 12.36 16.55 8.74
CA PRO A 277 13.40 15.53 8.54
C PRO A 277 13.14 14.22 9.29
N ASN A 278 12.58 14.28 10.51
CA ASN A 278 12.32 13.10 11.35
C ASN A 278 10.88 12.60 11.25
N GLY A 279 10.00 13.32 10.59
CA GLY A 279 8.59 12.95 10.49
C GLY A 279 8.32 11.83 9.49
N ALA A 280 7.08 11.34 9.48
CA ALA A 280 6.66 10.19 8.67
C ALA A 280 6.56 10.48 7.17
N PHE A 281 6.38 11.75 6.75
CA PHE A 281 6.13 12.10 5.35
C PHE A 281 7.43 12.36 4.59
N PHE A 282 7.55 11.75 3.41
CA PHE A 282 8.72 11.88 2.53
C PHE A 282 8.43 12.97 1.49
N MET A 283 8.67 14.23 1.86
CA MET A 283 8.37 15.39 1.02
C MET A 283 9.58 16.28 0.83
N GLY A 284 9.70 16.84 -0.38
CA GLY A 284 10.74 17.81 -0.70
C GLY A 284 11.19 17.78 -2.14
N ASP A 285 12.34 18.42 -2.38
CA ASP A 285 13.10 18.24 -3.60
C ASP A 285 13.71 16.83 -3.68
N PRO A 286 14.16 16.39 -4.88
CA PRO A 286 14.66 15.03 -5.08
C PRO A 286 15.77 14.63 -4.11
N LYS A 287 16.72 15.54 -3.84
CA LYS A 287 17.83 15.25 -2.92
C LYS A 287 17.33 15.08 -1.48
N THR A 288 16.47 15.96 -1.02
CA THR A 288 15.86 15.89 0.34
C THR A 288 15.13 14.58 0.55
N VAL A 289 14.36 14.13 -0.45
CA VAL A 289 13.62 12.88 -0.38
C VAL A 289 14.57 11.67 -0.39
N ALA A 290 15.58 11.64 -1.26
CA ALA A 290 16.57 10.57 -1.31
C ALA A 290 17.37 10.47 0.00
N ASP A 291 17.87 11.58 0.54
CA ASP A 291 18.58 11.61 1.83
C ASP A 291 17.72 11.07 2.98
N LYS A 292 16.40 11.35 2.95
CA LYS A 292 15.47 10.83 3.95
C LYS A 292 15.23 9.32 3.80
N ILE A 293 15.16 8.83 2.56
CA ILE A 293 15.04 7.38 2.28
C ILE A 293 16.22 6.63 2.87
N HIS A 294 17.45 7.07 2.60
CA HIS A 294 18.66 6.44 3.13
C HIS A 294 18.68 6.42 4.65
N ARG A 295 18.46 7.58 5.28
CA ARG A 295 18.45 7.71 6.74
C ARG A 295 17.39 6.81 7.40
N VAL A 296 16.18 6.75 6.85
CA VAL A 296 15.11 5.90 7.41
C VAL A 296 15.43 4.42 7.19
N SER A 297 16.00 4.06 6.04
CA SER A 297 16.46 2.69 5.79
C SER A 297 17.50 2.25 6.81
N GLU A 298 18.51 3.09 7.10
CA GLU A 298 19.51 2.81 8.14
C GLU A 298 18.86 2.65 9.54
N GLN A 299 17.96 3.55 9.91
CA GLN A 299 17.25 3.52 11.20
C GLN A 299 16.45 2.24 11.41
N LEU A 300 15.93 1.64 10.35
CA LEU A 300 15.14 0.41 10.37
C LEU A 300 15.97 -0.86 10.10
N GLY A 301 17.29 -0.71 9.94
CA GLY A 301 18.19 -1.83 9.67
C GLY A 301 18.04 -2.40 8.25
N GLY A 302 17.70 -1.57 7.28
CA GLY A 302 17.48 -1.90 5.87
C GLY A 302 16.00 -1.93 5.48
N VAL A 303 15.69 -1.33 4.35
CA VAL A 303 14.36 -1.30 3.72
C VAL A 303 14.51 -1.76 2.27
N ASP A 304 13.77 -2.79 1.88
CA ASP A 304 13.84 -3.39 0.54
C ASP A 304 12.94 -2.67 -0.47
N ARG A 305 11.89 -2.01 0.02
CA ARG A 305 10.90 -1.33 -0.83
C ARG A 305 10.30 -0.12 -0.14
N LEU A 306 10.18 0.98 -0.86
CA LEU A 306 9.45 2.17 -0.42
C LEU A 306 8.31 2.47 -1.38
N SER A 307 7.11 2.68 -0.84
CA SER A 307 5.94 3.10 -1.57
C SER A 307 5.47 4.45 -1.06
N LEU A 308 5.40 5.45 -1.96
CA LEU A 308 4.90 6.79 -1.66
C LEU A 308 3.43 6.90 -2.07
N GLN A 309 2.56 7.12 -1.12
CA GLN A 309 1.19 7.55 -1.37
C GLN A 309 1.21 9.06 -1.64
N MET A 310 1.03 9.44 -2.92
CA MET A 310 1.20 10.82 -3.38
C MET A 310 -0.12 11.57 -3.59
N THR A 311 -1.25 10.87 -3.66
CA THR A 311 -2.56 11.48 -3.96
C THR A 311 -3.21 12.12 -2.75
N ASN A 312 -3.89 13.26 -2.94
CA ASN A 312 -4.75 13.88 -1.95
C ASN A 312 -5.91 14.65 -2.64
N PRO A 313 -6.97 15.06 -1.90
CA PRO A 313 -8.18 15.65 -2.49
C PRO A 313 -8.01 17.03 -3.14
N ARG A 314 -6.86 17.69 -2.99
CA ARG A 314 -6.56 19.03 -3.55
C ARG A 314 -5.32 19.05 -4.44
N LEU A 315 -4.84 17.91 -4.89
CA LEU A 315 -3.66 17.84 -5.74
C LEU A 315 -4.07 17.88 -7.22
N ALA A 316 -3.57 18.87 -7.96
CA ALA A 316 -3.77 18.93 -9.40
C ALA A 316 -3.11 17.72 -10.09
N HIS A 317 -3.76 17.18 -11.11
CA HIS A 317 -3.24 16.03 -11.85
C HIS A 317 -1.87 16.31 -12.47
N SER A 318 -1.67 17.50 -13.03
CA SER A 318 -0.36 17.93 -13.57
C SER A 318 0.76 17.92 -12.54
N ASP A 319 0.46 18.32 -11.29
CA ASP A 319 1.47 18.33 -10.23
C ASP A 319 1.80 16.91 -9.78
N LEU A 320 0.81 16.01 -9.75
CA LEU A 320 1.03 14.60 -9.45
C LEU A 320 1.89 13.93 -10.53
N LEU A 321 1.60 14.18 -11.81
CA LEU A 321 2.42 13.66 -12.92
C LEU A 321 3.86 14.16 -12.82
N ARG A 322 4.06 15.45 -12.58
CA ARG A 322 5.41 16.01 -12.36
C ARG A 322 6.13 15.38 -11.16
N GLY A 323 5.41 15.15 -10.06
CA GLY A 323 5.97 14.46 -8.89
C GLY A 323 6.41 13.03 -9.19
N ILE A 324 5.64 12.28 -10.01
CA ILE A 324 6.01 10.94 -10.48
C ILE A 324 7.25 10.99 -11.38
N GLU A 325 7.36 11.98 -12.29
CA GLU A 325 8.53 12.18 -13.13
C GLU A 325 9.79 12.45 -12.31
N LEU A 326 9.72 13.37 -11.33
CA LEU A 326 10.84 13.68 -10.44
C LEU A 326 11.25 12.47 -9.60
N LEU A 327 10.27 11.68 -9.12
CA LEU A 327 10.54 10.48 -8.36
C LEU A 327 11.31 9.44 -9.19
N GLY A 328 10.88 9.20 -10.44
CA GLY A 328 11.52 8.22 -11.32
C GLY A 328 12.85 8.67 -11.88
N ASN A 329 12.93 9.91 -12.37
CA ASN A 329 14.10 10.40 -13.09
C ASN A 329 15.20 10.95 -12.17
N GLU A 330 14.86 11.44 -10.97
CA GLU A 330 15.80 12.11 -10.09
C GLU A 330 15.98 11.40 -8.74
N VAL A 331 14.90 11.01 -8.05
CA VAL A 331 15.01 10.36 -6.74
C VAL A 331 15.50 8.92 -6.85
N ALA A 332 14.90 8.12 -7.74
CA ALA A 332 15.22 6.69 -7.85
C ALA A 332 16.72 6.45 -8.19
N PRO A 333 17.38 7.21 -9.11
CA PRO A 333 18.81 7.07 -9.35
C PRO A 333 19.67 7.41 -8.12
N LEU A 334 19.28 8.43 -7.32
CA LEU A 334 20.01 8.81 -6.10
C LEU A 334 19.93 7.72 -5.02
N VAL A 335 18.80 7.02 -4.95
CA VAL A 335 18.61 5.90 -4.00
C VAL A 335 19.35 4.64 -4.45
N ALA A 336 19.44 4.37 -5.74
CA ALA A 336 20.07 3.15 -6.28
C ALA A 336 21.60 3.16 -6.22
N THR A 337 22.23 4.33 -6.04
CA THR A 337 23.70 4.49 -6.05
C THR A 337 24.36 4.45 -4.68
N ALA A 338 23.61 4.23 -3.61
CA ALA A 338 24.10 4.17 -2.23
C ALA A 338 24.02 2.68 -1.68
#